data_52c9f85b50e596a0afab3a68c7d52895
#
_entry.id   52c9f85b50e596a0afab3a68c7d52895
#
_cell.length_a   1.000
_cell.length_b   1.000
_cell.length_c   1.000
_cell.angle_alpha   90.00
_cell.angle_beta   90.00
_cell.angle_gamma   90.00
#
_symmetry.space_group_name_H-M   'P 1'
#
loop_
_entity.id
_entity.type
_entity.pdbx_description
1 polymer ?
#
loop_
_entity_poly.entity_id
_entity_poly.type
_entity_poly.pdbx_seq_one_letter_code
_entity_poly.pdbx_strand_id
1 'polypeptide(L)'
;MQSFADMGVLAAASSGLQTQAELEEVARIIVESNNSQSDLNITTSLEILPDNSVRVNVAAVQPLIIMDLFRHDAVNMIASADAPPKGTSPLNLALVLDTTQSMSGSKITALRMAANDLIDTLDNQDDKVQVSVVPFARYTRISRAFDNEPWLEIAPDVLDCFPTIDRALSVNCLDDPVFDENEELDYQCDIFVEKEECVELSYDGCVTSRHRPDHLLADFTNGRRLQGYAAGGSCSTEIQPLTTNMDEARNAIDAIFPQGQTYMPAGLIWGWRSLSPNAPLTEANTADFNERKSVLVLMSDGANTQSLSGPSNPFGVNGLYHWNTDVEDANTVTSALCENIKNENILVYSIAFEVTDADTLNILQNCANNPSQFYTAANASQLSNAFEDIGEELAAVRLSN
;
A
#
# COMPACT_ATOMS: atom_id res chain seq x y z
N MET A 1 7.20 20.12 -36.28
CA MET A 1 8.48 20.30 -35.53
C MET A 1 8.28 20.08 -34.03
N GLN A 2 7.29 20.73 -33.38
CA GLN A 2 7.09 20.55 -31.93
C GLN A 2 6.87 19.09 -31.57
N SER A 3 6.01 18.38 -32.26
CA SER A 3 5.77 16.94 -32.03
C SER A 3 7.04 16.07 -32.11
N PHE A 4 8.01 16.42 -32.95
CA PHE A 4 9.28 15.71 -33.00
C PHE A 4 10.16 16.01 -31.78
N ALA A 5 10.18 17.26 -31.32
CA ALA A 5 10.88 17.61 -30.10
C ALA A 5 10.28 16.92 -28.87
N ASP A 6 8.93 16.90 -28.78
CA ASP A 6 8.22 16.23 -27.68
C ASP A 6 8.48 14.72 -27.66
N MET A 7 8.41 14.05 -28.81
CA MET A 7 8.73 12.62 -28.91
C MET A 7 10.20 12.31 -28.57
N GLY A 8 11.12 13.15 -29.08
CA GLY A 8 12.55 12.98 -28.83
C GLY A 8 12.91 13.13 -27.36
N VAL A 9 12.37 14.16 -26.71
CA VAL A 9 12.64 14.43 -25.29
C VAL A 9 12.03 13.37 -24.37
N LEU A 10 10.80 12.93 -24.65
CA LEU A 10 10.16 11.85 -23.90
C LEU A 10 10.94 10.53 -23.99
N ALA A 11 11.38 10.16 -25.21
CA ALA A 11 12.17 8.96 -25.40
C ALA A 11 13.52 9.02 -24.69
N ALA A 12 14.23 10.15 -24.80
CA ALA A 12 15.49 10.36 -24.09
C ALA A 12 15.31 10.29 -22.58
N ALA A 13 14.35 11.04 -22.04
CA ALA A 13 14.06 11.08 -20.62
C ALA A 13 13.64 9.71 -20.06
N SER A 14 12.92 8.89 -20.85
CA SER A 14 12.46 7.56 -20.44
C SER A 14 13.47 6.44 -20.61
N SER A 15 14.59 6.68 -21.31
CA SER A 15 15.58 5.65 -21.66
C SER A 15 16.37 5.08 -20.46
N GLY A 16 16.46 5.83 -19.34
CA GLY A 16 17.29 5.47 -18.20
C GLY A 16 18.79 5.64 -18.40
N LEU A 17 19.23 6.16 -19.57
CA LEU A 17 20.62 6.44 -19.86
C LEU A 17 21.08 7.71 -19.14
N GLN A 18 22.38 7.79 -18.81
CA GLN A 18 22.94 8.85 -17.97
C GLN A 18 23.83 9.85 -18.71
N THR A 19 24.36 9.46 -19.86
CA THR A 19 25.29 10.34 -20.61
C THR A 19 24.55 11.13 -21.68
N GLN A 20 24.94 12.40 -21.85
CA GLN A 20 24.36 13.27 -22.85
C GLN A 20 24.43 12.65 -24.27
N ALA A 21 25.52 11.98 -24.59
CA ALA A 21 25.70 11.36 -25.93
C ALA A 21 24.71 10.19 -26.18
N GLU A 22 24.45 9.36 -25.18
CA GLU A 22 23.50 8.26 -25.29
C GLU A 22 22.06 8.78 -25.37
N LEU A 23 21.71 9.77 -24.56
CA LEU A 23 20.39 10.40 -24.57
C LEU A 23 20.11 11.10 -25.93
N GLU A 24 21.12 11.79 -26.48
CA GLU A 24 21.03 12.45 -27.78
C GLU A 24 20.81 11.44 -28.91
N GLU A 25 21.49 10.30 -28.84
CA GLU A 25 21.33 9.21 -29.83
C GLU A 25 19.92 8.61 -29.81
N VAL A 26 19.34 8.41 -28.61
CA VAL A 26 17.94 7.96 -28.46
C VAL A 26 16.98 8.99 -29.06
N ALA A 27 17.13 10.26 -28.71
CA ALA A 27 16.31 11.32 -29.24
C ALA A 27 16.39 11.39 -30.77
N ARG A 28 17.60 11.30 -31.31
CA ARG A 28 17.86 11.31 -32.76
C ARG A 28 17.15 10.15 -33.48
N ILE A 29 17.30 8.92 -32.96
CA ILE A 29 16.68 7.72 -33.55
C ILE A 29 15.15 7.87 -33.59
N ILE A 30 14.54 8.33 -32.51
CA ILE A 30 13.08 8.49 -32.43
C ILE A 30 12.59 9.59 -33.40
N VAL A 31 13.27 10.74 -33.45
CA VAL A 31 12.93 11.83 -34.35
C VAL A 31 13.07 11.38 -35.81
N GLU A 32 14.16 10.70 -36.17
CA GLU A 32 14.40 10.22 -37.54
C GLU A 32 13.42 9.12 -37.94
N SER A 33 13.10 8.17 -37.04
CA SER A 33 12.15 7.07 -37.34
C SER A 33 10.73 7.55 -37.58
N ASN A 34 10.36 8.69 -36.99
CA ASN A 34 9.04 9.32 -37.16
C ASN A 34 9.00 10.36 -38.30
N ASN A 35 10.13 10.68 -38.91
CA ASN A 35 10.20 11.57 -40.06
C ASN A 35 9.72 10.84 -41.33
N SER A 36 8.45 10.98 -41.68
CA SER A 36 7.85 10.42 -42.89
C SER A 36 8.11 11.29 -44.15
N GLN A 37 8.72 12.45 -44.00
CA GLN A 37 9.00 13.36 -45.12
C GLN A 37 10.47 13.28 -45.50
N SER A 38 10.76 12.53 -46.56
CA SER A 38 12.12 12.28 -47.07
C SER A 38 12.92 13.55 -47.44
N ASP A 39 12.24 14.66 -47.66
CA ASP A 39 12.83 15.92 -48.11
C ASP A 39 13.17 16.90 -46.98
N LEU A 40 12.88 16.54 -45.74
CA LEU A 40 13.17 17.36 -44.58
C LEU A 40 14.47 16.90 -43.92
N ASN A 41 15.51 17.70 -44.06
CA ASN A 41 16.76 17.53 -43.32
C ASN A 41 16.57 17.97 -41.87
N ILE A 42 16.36 16.98 -40.95
CA ILE A 42 16.18 17.23 -39.53
C ILE A 42 17.52 17.03 -38.82
N THR A 43 17.87 17.98 -37.96
CA THR A 43 18.98 17.85 -37.02
C THR A 43 18.42 17.86 -35.61
N THR A 44 18.88 16.93 -34.77
CA THR A 44 18.50 16.80 -33.37
C THR A 44 19.73 17.04 -32.52
N SER A 45 19.58 17.84 -31.46
CA SER A 45 20.59 18.03 -30.43
C SER A 45 19.97 17.97 -29.06
N LEU A 46 20.72 17.49 -28.06
CA LEU A 46 20.26 17.35 -26.69
C LEU A 46 21.20 18.11 -25.74
N GLU A 47 20.61 18.77 -24.76
CA GLU A 47 21.30 19.49 -23.71
C GLU A 47 20.75 19.04 -22.34
N ILE A 48 21.65 18.72 -21.40
CA ILE A 48 21.28 18.49 -20.00
C ILE A 48 21.38 19.82 -19.27
N LEU A 49 20.25 20.28 -18.71
CA LEU A 49 20.14 21.53 -17.99
C LEU A 49 20.70 21.44 -16.55
N PRO A 50 20.94 22.58 -15.87
CA PRO A 50 21.50 22.58 -14.50
C PRO A 50 20.64 21.88 -13.44
N ASP A 51 19.35 21.70 -13.69
CA ASP A 51 18.40 20.96 -12.86
C ASP A 51 18.30 19.47 -13.24
N ASN A 52 19.22 18.98 -14.09
CA ASN A 52 19.24 17.67 -14.70
C ASN A 52 18.06 17.37 -15.65
N SER A 53 17.20 18.34 -15.97
CA SER A 53 16.22 18.14 -17.03
C SER A 53 16.90 18.07 -18.40
N VAL A 54 16.24 17.40 -19.32
CA VAL A 54 16.75 17.18 -20.67
C VAL A 54 16.01 18.07 -21.63
N ARG A 55 16.74 18.85 -22.44
CA ARG A 55 16.18 19.64 -23.54
C ARG A 55 16.57 19.02 -24.86
N VAL A 56 15.58 18.73 -25.70
CA VAL A 56 15.79 18.32 -27.07
C VAL A 56 15.44 19.47 -28.00
N ASN A 57 16.40 19.89 -28.83
CA ASN A 57 16.22 20.85 -29.87
C ASN A 57 16.18 20.12 -31.21
N VAL A 58 15.13 20.41 -32.01
CA VAL A 58 14.97 19.86 -33.33
C VAL A 58 14.94 21.01 -34.35
N ALA A 59 15.84 20.99 -35.31
CA ALA A 59 15.89 21.97 -36.37
C ALA A 59 15.74 21.31 -37.74
N ALA A 60 15.03 21.97 -38.63
CA ALA A 60 14.88 21.51 -40.01
C ALA A 60 14.97 22.68 -40.98
N VAL A 61 15.54 22.40 -42.13
CA VAL A 61 15.64 23.36 -43.24
C VAL A 61 14.72 22.85 -44.37
N GLN A 62 13.68 23.61 -44.66
CA GLN A 62 12.78 23.30 -45.79
C GLN A 62 13.06 24.21 -46.97
N PRO A 63 13.52 23.69 -48.11
CA PRO A 63 13.70 24.46 -49.33
C PRO A 63 12.35 24.92 -49.86
N LEU A 64 12.28 26.16 -50.29
CA LEU A 64 11.05 26.80 -50.79
C LEU A 64 11.12 26.92 -52.33
N ILE A 65 10.38 26.07 -53.04
CA ILE A 65 10.43 25.96 -54.51
C ILE A 65 9.87 27.22 -55.21
N ILE A 66 8.93 27.94 -54.58
CA ILE A 66 8.21 29.12 -55.19
C ILE A 66 8.81 30.43 -54.72
N MET A 67 9.50 30.50 -53.57
CA MET A 67 10.02 31.73 -52.98
C MET A 67 11.42 32.12 -53.46
N ASP A 68 12.03 31.29 -54.28
CA ASP A 68 13.30 31.55 -54.95
C ASP A 68 13.21 32.89 -55.78
N LEU A 69 12.02 33.18 -56.31
CA LEU A 69 11.71 34.45 -57.02
C LEU A 69 11.85 35.70 -56.13
N PHE A 70 11.78 35.52 -54.78
CA PHE A 70 11.89 36.60 -53.79
C PHE A 70 13.21 36.57 -53.01
N ARG A 71 14.19 35.77 -53.46
CA ARG A 71 15.53 35.60 -52.79
C ARG A 71 15.45 34.99 -51.38
N HIS A 72 14.46 34.12 -51.12
CA HIS A 72 14.37 33.30 -49.93
C HIS A 72 14.47 31.84 -50.31
N ASP A 73 15.63 31.22 -50.16
CA ASP A 73 15.92 29.89 -50.65
C ASP A 73 15.42 28.80 -49.71
N ALA A 74 15.27 29.08 -48.41
CA ALA A 74 14.83 28.11 -47.40
C ALA A 74 14.20 28.77 -46.16
N VAL A 75 13.39 28.03 -45.41
CA VAL A 75 12.90 28.38 -44.07
C VAL A 75 13.52 27.46 -43.06
N ASN A 76 14.12 28.07 -42.02
CA ASN A 76 14.60 27.36 -40.85
C ASN A 76 13.46 27.22 -39.84
N MET A 77 13.13 26.01 -39.47
CA MET A 77 12.15 25.68 -38.44
C MET A 77 12.90 25.10 -37.23
N ILE A 78 12.67 25.65 -36.05
CA ILE A 78 13.24 25.18 -34.80
C ILE A 78 12.11 24.91 -33.81
N ALA A 79 12.19 23.79 -33.10
CA ALA A 79 11.34 23.46 -31.97
C ALA A 79 12.21 22.92 -30.84
N SER A 80 11.83 23.17 -29.62
CA SER A 80 12.45 22.60 -28.43
C SER A 80 11.41 22.09 -27.46
N ALA A 81 11.74 21.03 -26.76
CA ALA A 81 10.94 20.45 -25.67
C ALA A 81 11.84 20.08 -24.51
N ASP A 82 11.35 20.27 -23.31
CA ASP A 82 12.03 19.95 -22.07
C ASP A 82 11.30 18.81 -21.37
N ALA A 83 12.04 17.85 -20.79
CA ALA A 83 11.49 16.83 -19.92
C ALA A 83 12.40 16.68 -18.69
N PRO A 84 11.83 16.48 -17.51
CA PRO A 84 12.62 16.10 -16.35
C PRO A 84 13.27 14.74 -16.58
N PRO A 85 14.43 14.46 -15.95
CA PRO A 85 15.06 13.15 -16.05
C PRO A 85 14.17 12.08 -15.43
N LYS A 86 14.29 10.84 -15.93
CA LYS A 86 13.54 9.70 -15.39
C LYS A 86 13.76 9.57 -13.89
N GLY A 87 12.66 9.50 -13.14
CA GLY A 87 12.71 9.26 -11.71
C GLY A 87 13.06 10.45 -10.83
N THR A 88 12.98 11.73 -11.33
CA THR A 88 13.35 12.92 -10.54
C THR A 88 12.31 13.35 -9.51
N SER A 89 11.02 13.09 -9.75
CA SER A 89 9.98 13.44 -8.76
C SER A 89 10.00 12.48 -7.59
N PRO A 90 10.19 12.97 -6.36
CA PRO A 90 10.18 12.13 -5.18
C PRO A 90 8.78 11.52 -4.95
N LEU A 91 8.74 10.28 -4.45
CA LEU A 91 7.54 9.49 -4.28
C LEU A 91 7.44 8.91 -2.87
N ASN A 92 6.27 9.03 -2.25
CA ASN A 92 5.87 8.30 -1.05
C ASN A 92 4.79 7.30 -1.44
N LEU A 93 5.04 6.02 -1.20
CA LEU A 93 4.14 4.93 -1.51
C LEU A 93 3.74 4.20 -0.23
N ALA A 94 2.43 4.08 0.03
CA ALA A 94 1.89 3.21 1.08
C ALA A 94 1.24 1.99 0.47
N LEU A 95 1.75 0.80 0.78
CA LEU A 95 1.18 -0.49 0.41
C LEU A 95 0.25 -0.98 1.52
N VAL A 96 -1.05 -0.83 1.35
CA VAL A 96 -2.09 -1.26 2.30
C VAL A 96 -2.58 -2.64 1.89
N LEU A 97 -2.08 -3.67 2.59
CA LEU A 97 -2.16 -5.06 2.18
C LEU A 97 -3.04 -5.87 3.12
N ASP A 98 -4.07 -6.49 2.57
CA ASP A 98 -4.94 -7.42 3.29
C ASP A 98 -4.16 -8.67 3.72
N THR A 99 -4.16 -8.93 5.02
CA THR A 99 -3.50 -10.10 5.63
C THR A 99 -4.48 -10.91 6.47
N THR A 100 -5.74 -10.89 6.10
CA THR A 100 -6.78 -11.62 6.81
C THR A 100 -6.72 -13.13 6.54
N GLN A 101 -7.46 -13.91 7.32
CA GLN A 101 -7.43 -15.37 7.23
C GLN A 101 -7.81 -15.90 5.84
N SER A 102 -8.60 -15.16 5.06
CA SER A 102 -8.97 -15.50 3.67
C SER A 102 -7.76 -15.51 2.72
N MET A 103 -6.71 -14.74 3.05
CA MET A 103 -5.45 -14.71 2.31
C MET A 103 -4.56 -15.94 2.51
N SER A 104 -4.98 -16.93 3.31
CA SER A 104 -4.17 -18.13 3.60
C SER A 104 -3.80 -18.94 2.36
N GLY A 105 -2.66 -19.62 2.43
CA GLY A 105 -2.19 -20.52 1.38
C GLY A 105 -1.52 -19.80 0.21
N SER A 106 -1.98 -20.07 -1.01
CA SER A 106 -1.38 -19.51 -2.23
C SER A 106 -1.59 -18.00 -2.39
N LYS A 107 -2.65 -17.43 -1.82
CA LYS A 107 -2.96 -16.01 -1.94
C LYS A 107 -1.90 -15.14 -1.28
N ILE A 108 -1.54 -15.44 -0.02
CA ILE A 108 -0.52 -14.66 0.68
C ILE A 108 0.86 -14.80 0.03
N THR A 109 1.16 -15.96 -0.56
CA THR A 109 2.39 -16.16 -1.32
C THR A 109 2.40 -15.32 -2.59
N ALA A 110 1.28 -15.28 -3.32
CA ALA A 110 1.13 -14.46 -4.51
C ALA A 110 1.25 -12.95 -4.18
N LEU A 111 0.64 -12.52 -3.06
CA LEU A 111 0.75 -11.13 -2.60
C LEU A 111 2.20 -10.74 -2.30
N ARG A 112 2.93 -11.56 -1.54
CA ARG A 112 4.35 -11.27 -1.24
C ARG A 112 5.19 -11.15 -2.50
N MET A 113 5.00 -12.06 -3.46
CA MET A 113 5.72 -12.02 -4.72
C MET A 113 5.40 -10.75 -5.50
N ALA A 114 4.12 -10.45 -5.73
CA ALA A 114 3.70 -9.28 -6.49
C ALA A 114 4.12 -7.95 -5.83
N ALA A 115 4.04 -7.86 -4.50
CA ALA A 115 4.49 -6.67 -3.77
C ALA A 115 6.02 -6.49 -3.83
N ASN A 116 6.80 -7.58 -3.74
CA ASN A 116 8.26 -7.52 -3.91
C ASN A 116 8.66 -7.15 -5.35
N ASP A 117 7.97 -7.66 -6.37
CA ASP A 117 8.20 -7.29 -7.78
C ASP A 117 7.99 -5.77 -8.00
N LEU A 118 6.97 -5.18 -7.34
CA LEU A 118 6.78 -3.73 -7.34
C LEU A 118 7.96 -3.00 -6.67
N ILE A 119 8.42 -3.48 -5.50
CA ILE A 119 9.58 -2.88 -4.83
C ILE A 119 10.83 -2.96 -5.73
N ASP A 120 11.06 -4.08 -6.41
CA ASP A 120 12.19 -4.23 -7.33
C ASP A 120 12.11 -3.27 -8.53
N THR A 121 10.91 -3.02 -9.02
CA THR A 121 10.67 -2.01 -10.08
C THR A 121 11.02 -0.60 -9.60
N LEU A 122 10.70 -0.27 -8.35
CA LEU A 122 10.95 1.05 -7.76
C LEU A 122 12.39 1.24 -7.27
N ASP A 123 13.05 0.20 -6.78
CA ASP A 123 14.44 0.22 -6.29
C ASP A 123 15.45 0.63 -7.37
N ASN A 124 15.16 0.28 -8.61
CA ASN A 124 15.97 0.66 -9.77
C ASN A 124 15.89 2.17 -10.13
N GLN A 125 15.13 2.97 -9.38
CA GLN A 125 14.68 4.30 -9.80
C GLN A 125 15.35 5.48 -9.08
N ASP A 126 16.22 5.29 -8.11
CA ASP A 126 16.90 6.30 -7.28
C ASP A 126 16.36 6.47 -5.82
N ASP A 127 17.22 7.05 -4.94
CA ASP A 127 16.97 7.21 -3.50
C ASP A 127 15.79 8.14 -3.11
N LYS A 128 14.98 8.58 -4.08
CA LYS A 128 13.86 9.50 -3.86
C LYS A 128 12.53 8.80 -3.62
N VAL A 129 12.48 7.48 -3.70
CA VAL A 129 11.29 6.70 -3.38
C VAL A 129 11.33 6.30 -1.92
N GLN A 130 10.23 6.53 -1.21
CA GLN A 130 9.98 5.97 0.13
C GLN A 130 8.78 5.03 0.06
N VAL A 131 8.88 3.89 0.71
CA VAL A 131 7.81 2.90 0.75
C VAL A 131 7.43 2.60 2.20
N SER A 132 6.14 2.58 2.48
CA SER A 132 5.54 2.06 3.70
C SER A 132 4.78 0.78 3.40
N VAL A 133 4.91 -0.23 4.25
CA VAL A 133 4.14 -1.48 4.16
C VAL A 133 3.17 -1.52 5.35
N VAL A 134 1.88 -1.53 5.03
CA VAL A 134 0.78 -1.48 6.00
C VAL A 134 -0.08 -2.73 5.89
N PRO A 135 0.35 -3.86 6.49
CA PRO A 135 -0.48 -5.04 6.56
C PRO A 135 -1.68 -4.78 7.49
N PHE A 136 -2.85 -5.25 7.12
CA PHE A 136 -4.02 -5.10 7.98
C PHE A 136 -4.85 -6.38 8.08
N ALA A 137 -5.52 -6.51 9.21
CA ALA A 137 -6.55 -7.49 9.47
C ALA A 137 -7.72 -6.80 10.21
N ARG A 138 -8.22 -7.37 11.31
CA ARG A 138 -9.15 -6.68 12.21
C ARG A 138 -8.51 -5.44 12.84
N TYR A 139 -7.24 -5.55 13.19
CA TYR A 139 -6.40 -4.49 13.75
C TYR A 139 -5.10 -4.39 12.96
N THR A 140 -4.40 -3.28 13.15
CA THR A 140 -3.02 -3.09 12.69
C THR A 140 -2.07 -3.13 13.88
N ARG A 141 -0.80 -3.49 13.61
CA ARG A 141 0.27 -3.53 14.61
C ARG A 141 1.30 -2.45 14.29
N ILE A 142 1.63 -1.67 15.31
CA ILE A 142 2.68 -0.65 15.26
C ILE A 142 3.89 -1.11 16.08
N SER A 143 5.03 -0.48 15.83
CA SER A 143 6.25 -0.76 16.60
C SER A 143 6.11 -0.40 18.07
N ARG A 144 6.64 -1.27 18.93
CA ARG A 144 6.76 -1.01 20.37
C ARG A 144 7.66 0.18 20.70
N ALA A 145 8.43 0.68 19.72
CA ALA A 145 9.18 1.93 19.85
C ALA A 145 8.28 3.14 20.17
N PHE A 146 7.00 3.07 19.79
CA PHE A 146 6.00 4.10 20.04
C PHE A 146 5.31 4.01 21.40
N ASP A 147 5.65 3.08 22.28
CA ASP A 147 4.98 2.84 23.56
C ASP A 147 4.90 4.08 24.48
N ASN A 148 5.84 4.99 24.38
CA ASN A 148 5.89 6.22 25.18
C ASN A 148 5.41 7.47 24.45
N GLU A 149 4.86 7.32 23.24
CA GLU A 149 4.39 8.46 22.47
C GLU A 149 3.11 9.06 23.05
N PRO A 150 2.98 10.41 23.06
CA PRO A 150 1.86 11.09 23.70
C PRO A 150 0.51 10.82 23.04
N TRP A 151 0.49 10.36 21.80
CA TRP A 151 -0.71 10.02 21.05
C TRP A 151 -1.19 8.58 21.29
N LEU A 152 -0.40 7.73 22.00
CA LEU A 152 -0.74 6.34 22.31
C LEU A 152 -1.06 6.20 23.81
N GLU A 153 -2.08 5.42 24.11
CA GLU A 153 -2.43 4.98 25.45
C GLU A 153 -2.47 3.46 25.48
N ILE A 154 -1.57 2.85 26.24
CA ILE A 154 -1.48 1.39 26.35
C ILE A 154 -2.46 0.92 27.40
N ALA A 155 -3.37 0.02 27.03
CA ALA A 155 -4.25 -0.66 27.96
C ALA A 155 -3.44 -1.54 28.93
N PRO A 156 -3.86 -1.65 30.19
CA PRO A 156 -3.24 -2.59 31.12
C PRO A 156 -3.44 -4.03 30.63
N ASP A 157 -2.53 -4.90 31.05
CA ASP A 157 -2.62 -6.34 30.78
C ASP A 157 -3.95 -6.89 31.30
N VAL A 158 -4.54 -7.80 30.54
CA VAL A 158 -5.84 -8.42 30.83
C VAL A 158 -5.62 -9.91 31.07
N LEU A 159 -6.18 -10.41 32.17
CA LEU A 159 -6.25 -11.85 32.41
C LEU A 159 -7.51 -12.40 31.74
N ASP A 160 -7.35 -13.14 30.66
CA ASP A 160 -8.45 -13.81 29.96
C ASP A 160 -8.56 -15.26 30.49
N CYS A 161 -9.64 -15.50 31.22
CA CYS A 161 -9.88 -16.78 31.86
C CYS A 161 -11.02 -17.52 31.15
N PHE A 162 -10.76 -18.75 30.74
CA PHE A 162 -11.75 -19.60 30.08
C PHE A 162 -11.85 -20.96 30.76
N PRO A 163 -13.05 -21.54 30.83
CA PRO A 163 -13.22 -22.89 31.38
C PRO A 163 -12.59 -23.91 30.44
N THR A 164 -11.74 -24.74 30.98
CA THR A 164 -11.20 -25.92 30.32
C THR A 164 -11.70 -27.16 31.01
N ILE A 165 -11.78 -28.28 30.28
CA ILE A 165 -12.14 -29.57 30.84
C ILE A 165 -10.87 -30.40 30.94
N ASP A 166 -10.46 -30.69 32.15
CA ASP A 166 -9.32 -31.57 32.40
C ASP A 166 -9.83 -32.97 32.75
N ARG A 167 -9.15 -33.99 32.26
CA ARG A 167 -9.42 -35.38 32.56
C ARG A 167 -8.70 -35.74 33.85
N ALA A 168 -9.44 -36.03 34.89
CA ALA A 168 -8.89 -36.50 36.16
C ALA A 168 -9.42 -37.89 36.50
N LEU A 169 -8.61 -38.70 37.15
CA LEU A 169 -9.06 -39.95 37.74
C LEU A 169 -9.84 -39.65 39.03
N SER A 170 -11.00 -40.26 39.15
CA SER A 170 -11.75 -40.19 40.41
C SER A 170 -10.88 -40.74 41.57
N VAL A 171 -10.89 -40.03 42.68
CA VAL A 171 -10.14 -40.44 43.90
C VAL A 171 -10.56 -41.85 44.35
N ASN A 172 -11.81 -42.20 44.15
CA ASN A 172 -12.32 -43.53 44.45
C ASN A 172 -11.76 -44.65 43.55
N CYS A 173 -11.35 -44.32 42.34
CA CYS A 173 -10.69 -45.25 41.42
C CYS A 173 -9.21 -45.43 41.69
N LEU A 174 -8.58 -44.52 42.44
CA LEU A 174 -7.17 -44.62 42.88
C LEU A 174 -7.05 -45.57 44.07
N ASP A 175 -8.06 -45.58 44.95
CA ASP A 175 -8.07 -46.42 46.16
C ASP A 175 -8.73 -47.82 45.93
N ASP A 176 -9.65 -47.88 44.96
CA ASP A 176 -10.37 -49.16 44.63
C ASP A 176 -10.67 -49.15 43.09
N PRO A 177 -9.69 -49.52 42.27
CA PRO A 177 -9.86 -49.49 40.81
C PRO A 177 -10.95 -50.47 40.38
N VAL A 178 -11.92 -49.96 39.62
CA VAL A 178 -12.98 -50.80 39.06
C VAL A 178 -12.49 -51.39 37.73
N PHE A 179 -12.53 -52.72 37.68
CA PHE A 179 -12.17 -53.45 36.46
C PHE A 179 -13.48 -54.02 35.82
N ASP A 180 -13.46 -54.08 34.51
CA ASP A 180 -14.51 -54.74 33.76
C ASP A 180 -14.44 -56.27 33.88
N GLU A 181 -15.38 -57.00 33.26
CA GLU A 181 -15.43 -58.45 33.27
C GLU A 181 -14.21 -59.14 32.59
N ASN A 182 -13.34 -58.39 31.94
CA ASN A 182 -12.13 -58.84 31.27
C ASN A 182 -10.86 -58.47 32.06
N GLU A 183 -10.99 -57.96 33.30
CA GLU A 183 -9.91 -57.44 34.13
C GLU A 183 -9.18 -56.21 33.54
N GLU A 184 -9.83 -55.49 32.58
CA GLU A 184 -9.37 -54.20 32.09
C GLU A 184 -9.93 -53.07 32.96
N LEU A 185 -9.16 -51.98 33.11
CA LEU A 185 -9.58 -50.83 33.90
C LEU A 185 -10.84 -50.21 33.31
N ASP A 186 -11.90 -50.11 34.08
CA ASP A 186 -13.17 -49.52 33.64
C ASP A 186 -12.99 -47.99 33.49
N TYR A 187 -13.07 -47.51 32.28
CA TYR A 187 -12.95 -46.08 31.95
C TYR A 187 -14.06 -45.17 32.56
N GLN A 188 -15.04 -45.74 33.24
CA GLN A 188 -16.03 -44.99 34.03
C GLN A 188 -15.42 -44.26 35.24
N CYS A 189 -14.17 -44.55 35.54
CA CYS A 189 -13.39 -43.83 36.58
C CYS A 189 -12.90 -42.47 36.17
N ASP A 190 -12.94 -42.11 34.90
CA ASP A 190 -12.55 -40.79 34.45
C ASP A 190 -13.66 -39.78 34.80
N ILE A 191 -13.26 -38.76 35.53
CA ILE A 191 -14.09 -37.59 35.77
C ILE A 191 -13.52 -36.41 34.99
N PHE A 192 -14.42 -35.65 34.40
CA PHE A 192 -14.05 -34.38 33.77
C PHE A 192 -14.23 -33.26 34.81
N VAL A 193 -13.14 -32.63 35.14
CA VAL A 193 -13.14 -31.51 36.09
C VAL A 193 -13.06 -30.24 35.30
N GLU A 194 -14.03 -29.35 35.50
CA GLU A 194 -13.91 -27.99 34.99
C GLU A 194 -12.78 -27.27 35.74
N LYS A 195 -11.83 -26.76 34.95
CA LYS A 195 -10.71 -25.99 35.43
C LYS A 195 -10.75 -24.64 34.72
N GLU A 196 -10.49 -23.60 35.42
CA GLU A 196 -10.31 -22.29 34.82
C GLU A 196 -8.83 -22.13 34.42
N GLU A 197 -8.58 -21.93 33.13
CA GLU A 197 -7.27 -21.63 32.61
C GLU A 197 -7.23 -20.17 32.24
N CYS A 198 -6.25 -19.44 32.74
CA CYS A 198 -6.12 -18.00 32.52
C CYS A 198 -4.86 -17.73 31.72
N VAL A 199 -4.97 -16.97 30.65
CA VAL A 199 -3.86 -16.46 29.83
C VAL A 199 -3.78 -14.96 30.04
N GLU A 200 -2.58 -14.48 30.39
CA GLU A 200 -2.32 -13.06 30.46
C GLU A 200 -2.13 -12.51 29.05
N LEU A 201 -3.04 -11.63 28.63
CA LEU A 201 -2.96 -10.90 27.38
C LEU A 201 -2.30 -9.55 27.63
N SER A 202 -1.09 -9.38 27.11
CA SER A 202 -0.36 -8.12 27.13
C SER A 202 -0.41 -7.40 25.80
N TYR A 203 -0.26 -6.09 25.84
CA TYR A 203 -0.13 -5.27 24.64
C TYR A 203 1.11 -5.67 23.85
N ASP A 204 0.93 -5.92 22.55
CA ASP A 204 1.96 -6.40 21.64
C ASP A 204 2.16 -5.51 20.40
N GLY A 205 1.71 -4.25 20.48
CA GLY A 205 1.74 -3.29 19.37
C GLY A 205 0.41 -3.15 18.63
N CYS A 206 -0.58 -3.99 18.92
CA CYS A 206 -1.92 -3.86 18.34
C CYS A 206 -2.61 -2.57 18.75
N VAL A 207 -3.28 -1.93 17.80
CA VAL A 207 -3.97 -0.67 18.04
C VAL A 207 -5.40 -0.70 17.53
N THR A 208 -6.28 -0.04 18.29
CA THR A 208 -7.70 0.10 17.97
C THR A 208 -7.95 1.29 17.04
N SER A 209 -9.21 1.57 16.70
CA SER A 209 -9.61 2.85 16.11
C SER A 209 -9.77 3.91 17.17
N ARG A 210 -9.70 5.18 16.77
CA ARG A 210 -10.11 6.30 17.63
C ARG A 210 -11.63 6.37 17.73
N HIS A 211 -12.12 7.08 18.75
CA HIS A 211 -13.55 7.37 18.88
C HIS A 211 -14.08 8.13 17.66
N ARG A 212 -15.36 7.90 17.36
CA ARG A 212 -16.10 8.72 16.39
C ARG A 212 -16.19 10.17 16.87
N PRO A 213 -16.02 11.18 15.99
CA PRO A 213 -15.76 11.09 14.55
C PRO A 213 -14.27 10.97 14.16
N ASP A 214 -13.34 10.98 15.12
CA ASP A 214 -11.90 11.07 14.91
C ASP A 214 -11.28 9.84 14.23
N HIS A 215 -12.02 8.74 14.16
CA HIS A 215 -11.63 7.54 13.44
C HIS A 215 -11.44 7.77 11.92
N LEU A 216 -11.94 8.90 11.40
CA LEU A 216 -11.83 9.32 10.00
C LEU A 216 -10.73 10.35 9.76
N LEU A 217 -9.88 10.64 10.75
CA LEU A 217 -8.82 11.65 10.67
C LEU A 217 -7.43 10.99 10.78
N ALA A 218 -6.50 11.38 9.93
CA ALA A 218 -5.12 10.91 10.01
C ALA A 218 -4.39 11.50 11.22
N ASP A 219 -4.54 12.79 11.46
CA ASP A 219 -3.80 13.54 12.48
C ASP A 219 -4.33 13.32 13.92
N PHE A 220 -3.56 13.77 14.91
CA PHE A 220 -3.83 13.70 16.34
C PHE A 220 -3.91 15.09 16.97
N THR A 221 -4.18 16.13 16.20
CA THR A 221 -4.18 17.53 16.64
C THR A 221 -5.26 17.84 17.70
N ASN A 222 -6.31 17.04 17.77
CA ASN A 222 -7.38 17.20 18.78
C ASN A 222 -7.05 16.62 20.16
N GLY A 223 -5.84 16.05 20.35
CA GLY A 223 -5.35 15.52 21.62
C GLY A 223 -5.99 14.19 22.06
N ARG A 224 -6.85 13.57 21.24
CA ARG A 224 -7.40 12.24 21.52
C ARG A 224 -6.42 11.15 21.13
N ARG A 225 -6.14 10.28 22.09
CA ARG A 225 -5.17 9.19 21.96
C ARG A 225 -5.75 8.00 21.21
N LEU A 226 -4.86 7.24 20.60
CA LEU A 226 -5.11 5.89 20.11
C LEU A 226 -4.90 4.92 21.27
N GLN A 227 -5.71 3.87 21.36
CA GLN A 227 -5.54 2.87 22.40
C GLN A 227 -4.79 1.65 21.87
N GLY A 228 -3.69 1.30 22.54
CA GLY A 228 -3.03 0.03 22.42
C GLY A 228 -3.88 -1.07 23.06
N TYR A 229 -3.95 -2.23 22.41
CA TYR A 229 -4.86 -3.29 22.78
C TYR A 229 -4.18 -4.66 22.78
N ALA A 230 -4.49 -5.47 23.79
CA ALA A 230 -4.07 -6.87 23.85
C ALA A 230 -4.98 -7.74 22.96
N ALA A 231 -4.65 -7.83 21.69
CA ALA A 231 -5.56 -8.37 20.68
C ALA A 231 -5.57 -9.90 20.54
N GLY A 232 -4.70 -10.61 21.24
CA GLY A 232 -4.73 -12.08 21.32
C GLY A 232 -4.73 -12.78 19.95
N GLY A 233 -3.92 -12.32 18.98
CA GLY A 233 -3.80 -12.96 17.65
C GLY A 233 -4.76 -12.42 16.58
N SER A 234 -5.45 -11.31 16.83
CA SER A 234 -6.31 -10.64 15.82
C SER A 234 -5.63 -9.48 15.11
N CYS A 235 -4.32 -9.30 15.30
CA CYS A 235 -3.52 -8.20 14.84
C CYS A 235 -2.64 -8.62 13.66
N SER A 236 -2.49 -7.75 12.68
CA SER A 236 -1.62 -7.98 11.52
C SER A 236 -0.14 -8.06 11.91
N THR A 237 0.72 -8.27 10.92
CA THR A 237 2.15 -8.03 11.02
C THR A 237 2.42 -6.54 11.28
N GLU A 238 3.56 -6.20 11.89
CA GLU A 238 3.94 -4.82 12.20
C GLU A 238 4.03 -3.97 10.93
N ILE A 239 3.54 -2.74 11.01
CA ILE A 239 3.68 -1.73 9.96
C ILE A 239 5.16 -1.38 9.81
N GLN A 240 5.64 -1.35 8.56
CA GLN A 240 6.87 -0.67 8.20
C GLN A 240 6.53 0.78 7.82
N PRO A 241 6.94 1.78 8.59
CA PRO A 241 6.82 3.19 8.20
C PRO A 241 7.57 3.48 6.90
N LEU A 242 7.37 4.67 6.33
CA LEU A 242 8.09 5.08 5.12
C LEU A 242 9.60 4.94 5.29
N THR A 243 10.23 4.24 4.36
CA THR A 243 11.68 4.05 4.32
C THR A 243 12.20 4.16 2.89
N THR A 244 13.41 4.69 2.73
CA THR A 244 14.17 4.64 1.47
C THR A 244 14.96 3.33 1.33
N ASN A 245 15.07 2.56 2.43
CA ASN A 245 15.73 1.26 2.44
C ASN A 245 14.77 0.18 1.93
N MET A 246 14.87 -0.19 0.66
CA MET A 246 13.98 -1.17 0.03
C MET A 246 14.10 -2.56 0.64
N ASP A 247 15.24 -2.91 1.27
CA ASP A 247 15.37 -4.19 1.98
C ASP A 247 14.50 -4.23 3.25
N GLU A 248 14.28 -3.11 3.93
CA GLU A 248 13.33 -3.03 5.05
C GLU A 248 11.90 -3.26 4.56
N ALA A 249 11.52 -2.67 3.42
CA ALA A 249 10.21 -2.88 2.82
C ALA A 249 9.99 -4.35 2.39
N ARG A 250 11.01 -4.98 1.74
CA ARG A 250 10.98 -6.41 1.38
C ARG A 250 10.84 -7.31 2.61
N ASN A 251 11.63 -7.05 3.65
CA ASN A 251 11.57 -7.80 4.90
C ASN A 251 10.19 -7.70 5.55
N ALA A 252 9.56 -6.52 5.51
CA ALA A 252 8.20 -6.33 6.02
C ALA A 252 7.17 -7.10 5.19
N ILE A 253 7.29 -7.10 3.85
CA ILE A 253 6.43 -7.89 2.95
C ILE A 253 6.60 -9.39 3.22
N ASP A 254 7.82 -9.87 3.38
CA ASP A 254 8.10 -11.29 3.63
C ASP A 254 7.61 -11.76 5.01
N ALA A 255 7.58 -10.86 5.98
CA ALA A 255 7.08 -11.14 7.32
C ALA A 255 5.55 -11.22 7.42
N ILE A 256 4.80 -10.79 6.41
CA ILE A 256 3.33 -10.84 6.41
C ILE A 256 2.85 -12.26 6.59
N PHE A 257 1.86 -12.49 7.46
CA PHE A 257 1.19 -13.77 7.58
C PHE A 257 -0.32 -13.58 7.77
N PRO A 258 -1.15 -14.52 7.27
CA PRO A 258 -2.60 -14.37 7.29
C PRO A 258 -3.18 -14.68 8.66
N GLN A 259 -4.00 -13.75 9.18
CA GLN A 259 -4.72 -13.94 10.43
C GLN A 259 -5.90 -12.96 10.59
N GLY A 260 -6.83 -13.34 11.45
CA GLY A 260 -7.94 -12.47 11.85
C GLY A 260 -8.99 -12.23 10.77
N GLN A 261 -9.90 -11.30 11.06
CA GLN A 261 -11.03 -10.92 10.22
C GLN A 261 -10.71 -9.61 9.49
N THR A 262 -11.54 -9.28 8.49
CA THR A 262 -11.32 -8.14 7.60
C THR A 262 -12.00 -6.88 8.14
N TYR A 263 -11.20 -5.82 8.31
CA TYR A 263 -11.65 -4.46 8.56
C TYR A 263 -10.76 -3.48 7.78
N MET A 264 -11.11 -3.22 6.52
CA MET A 264 -10.35 -2.37 5.59
C MET A 264 -10.03 -0.97 6.15
N PRO A 265 -10.92 -0.32 6.95
CA PRO A 265 -10.60 0.97 7.53
C PRO A 265 -9.36 0.97 8.43
N ALA A 266 -9.01 -0.17 9.06
CA ALA A 266 -7.77 -0.26 9.83
C ALA A 266 -6.54 -0.07 8.95
N GLY A 267 -6.50 -0.70 7.77
CA GLY A 267 -5.42 -0.51 6.81
C GLY A 267 -5.40 0.88 6.20
N LEU A 268 -6.55 1.37 5.73
CA LEU A 268 -6.66 2.67 5.07
C LEU A 268 -6.20 3.83 5.95
N ILE A 269 -6.65 3.87 7.22
CA ILE A 269 -6.26 4.96 8.13
C ILE A 269 -4.75 4.95 8.43
N TRP A 270 -4.12 3.76 8.51
CA TRP A 270 -2.69 3.68 8.73
C TRP A 270 -1.87 3.92 7.47
N GLY A 271 -2.38 3.53 6.29
CA GLY A 271 -1.81 3.95 5.01
C GLY A 271 -1.81 5.47 4.84
N TRP A 272 -2.91 6.12 5.20
CA TRP A 272 -2.99 7.59 5.19
C TRP A 272 -2.02 8.24 6.20
N ARG A 273 -1.95 7.71 7.42
CA ARG A 273 -1.02 8.19 8.45
C ARG A 273 0.44 8.06 8.03
N SER A 274 0.81 7.00 7.33
CA SER A 274 2.19 6.84 6.84
C SER A 274 2.56 7.86 5.77
N LEU A 275 1.59 8.37 5.02
CA LEU A 275 1.78 9.40 4.00
C LEU A 275 1.65 10.83 4.54
N SER A 276 1.20 10.99 5.79
CA SER A 276 1.06 12.29 6.46
C SER A 276 2.38 12.72 7.10
N PRO A 277 2.75 14.02 7.04
CA PRO A 277 3.97 14.52 7.68
C PRO A 277 3.83 14.64 9.20
N ASN A 278 2.64 14.42 9.76
CA ASN A 278 2.31 14.59 11.17
C ASN A 278 2.30 13.25 11.91
N ALA A 279 2.39 13.32 13.24
CA ALA A 279 2.21 12.13 14.08
C ALA A 279 0.90 11.38 13.72
N PRO A 280 0.87 10.04 13.81
CA PRO A 280 1.78 9.18 14.57
C PRO A 280 3.06 8.75 13.84
N LEU A 281 3.08 8.75 12.53
CA LEU A 281 4.23 8.41 11.70
C LEU A 281 4.71 9.70 11.04
N THR A 282 5.99 10.03 11.21
CA THR A 282 6.54 11.34 10.81
C THR A 282 7.57 11.23 9.69
N GLU A 283 7.77 10.06 9.14
CA GLU A 283 8.78 9.76 8.12
C GLU A 283 8.49 10.49 6.80
N ALA A 284 7.23 10.84 6.54
CA ALA A 284 6.86 11.70 5.41
C ALA A 284 7.30 13.15 5.57
N ASN A 285 7.64 13.61 6.79
CA ASN A 285 8.07 14.99 7.06
C ASN A 285 9.50 15.26 6.61
N THR A 286 9.70 15.31 5.31
CA THR A 286 10.97 15.59 4.65
C THR A 286 10.99 17.02 4.12
N ALA A 287 12.19 17.56 3.84
CA ALA A 287 12.33 18.92 3.32
C ALA A 287 11.62 19.14 1.98
N ASP A 288 11.46 18.06 1.19
CA ASP A 288 10.81 18.02 -0.10
C ASP A 288 9.39 17.45 -0.07
N PHE A 289 8.75 17.37 1.13
CA PHE A 289 7.41 16.79 1.29
C PHE A 289 6.38 17.32 0.30
N ASN A 290 6.36 18.63 0.08
CA ASN A 290 5.41 19.28 -0.83
C ASN A 290 5.68 19.01 -2.32
N GLU A 291 6.86 18.50 -2.65
CA GLU A 291 7.25 18.12 -4.02
C GLU A 291 7.01 16.63 -4.27
N ARG A 292 6.82 15.84 -3.20
CA ARG A 292 6.60 14.40 -3.25
C ARG A 292 5.20 14.08 -3.73
N LYS A 293 5.11 13.11 -4.64
CA LYS A 293 3.84 12.47 -4.95
C LYS A 293 3.52 11.46 -3.84
N SER A 294 2.32 11.51 -3.30
CA SER A 294 1.84 10.55 -2.31
C SER A 294 0.87 9.59 -2.97
N VAL A 295 1.14 8.29 -2.85
CA VAL A 295 0.37 7.20 -3.47
C VAL A 295 0.02 6.16 -2.43
N LEU A 296 -1.21 5.68 -2.46
CA LEU A 296 -1.71 4.58 -1.64
C LEU A 296 -2.21 3.46 -2.55
N VAL A 297 -1.70 2.25 -2.37
CA VAL A 297 -2.20 1.05 -3.05
C VAL A 297 -2.94 0.20 -2.03
N LEU A 298 -4.27 0.09 -2.17
CA LEU A 298 -5.11 -0.78 -1.36
C LEU A 298 -5.32 -2.11 -2.08
N MET A 299 -5.00 -3.22 -1.43
CA MET A 299 -5.33 -4.56 -1.94
C MET A 299 -6.13 -5.33 -0.92
N SER A 300 -7.25 -5.94 -1.33
CA SER A 300 -8.06 -6.84 -0.50
C SER A 300 -8.61 -8.01 -1.31
N ASP A 301 -8.80 -9.15 -0.64
CA ASP A 301 -9.39 -10.37 -1.24
C ASP A 301 -10.84 -10.62 -0.82
N GLY A 302 -11.46 -9.67 -0.09
CA GLY A 302 -12.83 -9.88 0.38
C GLY A 302 -13.49 -8.67 1.04
N ALA A 303 -14.73 -8.91 1.46
CA ALA A 303 -15.57 -7.93 2.13
C ALA A 303 -15.09 -7.63 3.56
N ASN A 304 -15.44 -6.46 4.08
CA ASN A 304 -15.39 -6.23 5.52
C ASN A 304 -16.23 -7.28 6.26
N THR A 305 -15.70 -7.81 7.34
CA THR A 305 -16.41 -8.78 8.21
C THR A 305 -16.57 -8.26 9.63
N GLN A 306 -15.91 -7.16 9.94
CA GLN A 306 -15.94 -6.49 11.23
C GLN A 306 -16.22 -5.00 11.05
N SER A 307 -16.78 -4.39 12.10
CA SER A 307 -17.00 -2.94 12.18
C SER A 307 -16.73 -2.42 13.59
N LEU A 308 -16.81 -1.09 13.74
CA LEU A 308 -16.64 -0.45 15.04
C LEU A 308 -17.73 -0.88 16.00
N SER A 309 -17.35 -1.17 17.26
CA SER A 309 -18.29 -1.55 18.30
C SER A 309 -19.24 -0.42 18.64
N GLY A 310 -20.50 -0.81 18.81
CA GLY A 310 -21.54 0.06 19.34
C GLY A 310 -21.49 0.20 20.89
N PRO A 311 -22.52 0.85 21.48
CA PRO A 311 -22.57 1.13 22.90
C PRO A 311 -22.62 -0.11 23.80
N SER A 312 -22.92 -1.27 23.26
CA SER A 312 -23.04 -2.54 24.00
C SER A 312 -21.79 -3.43 23.94
N ASN A 313 -20.65 -2.89 23.57
CA ASN A 313 -19.43 -3.70 23.53
C ASN A 313 -18.98 -4.12 24.94
N PRO A 314 -18.36 -5.30 25.11
CA PRO A 314 -18.00 -5.85 26.41
C PRO A 314 -16.97 -5.02 27.19
N PHE A 315 -16.24 -4.15 26.49
CA PHE A 315 -15.22 -3.27 27.11
C PHE A 315 -15.76 -1.90 27.52
N GLY A 316 -17.05 -1.62 27.31
CA GLY A 316 -17.70 -0.38 27.72
C GLY A 316 -17.23 0.88 26.99
N VAL A 317 -16.42 0.75 25.93
CA VAL A 317 -15.84 1.87 25.18
C VAL A 317 -16.39 1.88 23.77
N ASN A 318 -17.28 2.83 23.50
CA ASN A 318 -17.98 2.94 22.23
C ASN A 318 -17.03 3.40 21.10
N GLY A 319 -17.01 2.66 19.99
CA GLY A 319 -16.35 3.07 18.77
C GLY A 319 -14.83 2.86 18.72
N LEU A 320 -14.21 2.17 19.68
CA LEU A 320 -12.79 1.86 19.69
C LEU A 320 -12.47 0.49 19.09
N TYR A 321 -13.22 -0.52 19.51
CA TYR A 321 -12.95 -1.93 19.18
C TYR A 321 -13.74 -2.37 17.94
N HIS A 322 -13.18 -3.32 17.20
CA HIS A 322 -13.79 -3.87 15.98
C HIS A 322 -14.46 -5.22 16.26
N TRP A 323 -15.50 -5.21 17.09
CA TRP A 323 -16.23 -6.41 17.55
C TRP A 323 -17.62 -6.53 16.96
N ASN A 324 -18.08 -5.51 16.25
CA ASN A 324 -19.38 -5.56 15.60
C ASN A 324 -19.25 -6.22 14.21
N THR A 325 -20.32 -6.82 13.74
CA THR A 325 -20.42 -7.47 12.40
C THR A 325 -21.31 -6.67 11.45
N ASP A 326 -21.53 -5.40 11.72
CA ASP A 326 -22.27 -4.49 10.84
C ASP A 326 -21.40 -4.10 9.63
N VAL A 327 -21.51 -4.91 8.57
CA VAL A 327 -20.73 -4.72 7.34
C VAL A 327 -21.06 -3.41 6.66
N GLU A 328 -22.32 -2.93 6.74
CA GLU A 328 -22.73 -1.65 6.12
C GLU A 328 -22.04 -0.46 6.79
N ASP A 329 -21.92 -0.48 8.12
CA ASP A 329 -21.14 0.53 8.86
C ASP A 329 -19.66 0.51 8.42
N ALA A 330 -19.04 -0.65 8.36
CA ALA A 330 -17.65 -0.79 7.92
C ALA A 330 -17.43 -0.29 6.49
N ASN A 331 -18.36 -0.60 5.60
CA ASN A 331 -18.33 -0.16 4.20
C ASN A 331 -18.47 1.36 4.08
N THR A 332 -19.34 1.96 4.90
CA THR A 332 -19.51 3.40 5.00
C THR A 332 -18.22 4.08 5.47
N VAL A 333 -17.58 3.53 6.51
CA VAL A 333 -16.29 4.04 7.03
C VAL A 333 -15.18 3.88 5.98
N THR A 334 -15.14 2.74 5.27
CA THR A 334 -14.18 2.51 4.17
C THR A 334 -14.30 3.59 3.10
N SER A 335 -15.53 3.81 2.63
CA SER A 335 -15.81 4.81 1.58
C SER A 335 -15.45 6.23 2.02
N ALA A 336 -15.79 6.59 3.27
CA ALA A 336 -15.45 7.91 3.82
C ALA A 336 -13.93 8.11 3.95
N LEU A 337 -13.17 7.09 4.34
CA LEU A 337 -11.71 7.17 4.39
C LEU A 337 -11.11 7.31 2.99
N CYS A 338 -11.58 6.53 2.00
CA CYS A 338 -11.12 6.66 0.63
C CYS A 338 -11.35 8.09 0.08
N GLU A 339 -12.51 8.68 0.39
CA GLU A 339 -12.81 10.05 -0.02
C GLU A 339 -11.89 11.07 0.68
N ASN A 340 -11.69 10.94 1.99
CA ASN A 340 -10.81 11.82 2.74
C ASN A 340 -9.36 11.74 2.24
N ILE A 341 -8.85 10.53 1.97
CA ILE A 341 -7.50 10.31 1.44
C ILE A 341 -7.34 11.00 0.08
N LYS A 342 -8.31 10.85 -0.81
CA LYS A 342 -8.28 11.50 -2.13
C LYS A 342 -8.33 13.04 -2.03
N ASN A 343 -9.06 13.58 -1.05
CA ASN A 343 -9.15 15.01 -0.81
C ASN A 343 -7.82 15.65 -0.32
N GLU A 344 -6.91 14.83 0.21
CA GLU A 344 -5.53 15.24 0.55
C GLU A 344 -4.56 15.13 -0.63
N ASN A 345 -5.07 14.99 -1.86
CA ASN A 345 -4.28 14.80 -3.08
C ASN A 345 -3.39 13.54 -3.07
N ILE A 346 -3.76 12.54 -2.31
CA ILE A 346 -3.13 11.22 -2.34
C ILE A 346 -3.75 10.42 -3.48
N LEU A 347 -2.92 9.89 -4.37
CA LEU A 347 -3.36 9.04 -5.46
C LEU A 347 -3.64 7.64 -4.95
N VAL A 348 -4.86 7.17 -5.13
CA VAL A 348 -5.30 5.85 -4.64
C VAL A 348 -5.46 4.87 -5.79
N TYR A 349 -4.72 3.78 -5.74
CA TYR A 349 -4.95 2.56 -6.52
C TYR A 349 -5.65 1.53 -5.65
N SER A 350 -6.52 0.74 -6.24
CA SER A 350 -7.17 -0.37 -5.53
C SER A 350 -7.15 -1.65 -6.34
N ILE A 351 -6.92 -2.78 -5.66
CA ILE A 351 -6.84 -4.10 -6.27
C ILE A 351 -7.83 -5.02 -5.55
N ALA A 352 -8.77 -5.59 -6.32
CA ALA A 352 -9.67 -6.64 -5.87
C ALA A 352 -9.10 -8.00 -6.26
N PHE A 353 -8.59 -8.77 -5.30
CA PHE A 353 -7.96 -10.06 -5.55
C PHE A 353 -8.92 -11.21 -5.27
N GLU A 354 -9.36 -11.92 -6.30
CA GLU A 354 -10.33 -13.02 -6.22
C GLU A 354 -11.67 -12.61 -5.56
N VAL A 355 -12.01 -11.32 -5.60
CA VAL A 355 -13.27 -10.79 -5.09
C VAL A 355 -14.39 -11.05 -6.11
N THR A 356 -15.51 -11.63 -5.65
CA THR A 356 -16.71 -11.89 -6.47
C THR A 356 -17.94 -11.14 -5.97
N ASP A 357 -17.88 -10.60 -4.75
CA ASP A 357 -18.97 -9.82 -4.16
C ASP A 357 -19.07 -8.44 -4.81
N ALA A 358 -20.27 -8.11 -5.32
CA ALA A 358 -20.49 -6.89 -6.08
C ALA A 358 -20.36 -5.62 -5.23
N ASP A 359 -20.77 -5.65 -3.97
CA ASP A 359 -20.69 -4.50 -3.07
C ASP A 359 -19.23 -4.19 -2.74
N THR A 360 -18.42 -5.22 -2.46
CA THR A 360 -16.98 -5.08 -2.24
C THR A 360 -16.25 -4.56 -3.47
N LEU A 361 -16.59 -5.08 -4.66
CA LEU A 361 -16.04 -4.57 -5.92
C LEU A 361 -16.36 -3.08 -6.12
N ASN A 362 -17.60 -2.66 -5.85
CA ASN A 362 -18.00 -1.26 -5.93
C ASN A 362 -17.24 -0.37 -4.94
N ILE A 363 -17.03 -0.83 -3.71
CA ILE A 363 -16.28 -0.09 -2.69
C ILE A 363 -14.83 0.10 -3.13
N LEU A 364 -14.17 -0.97 -3.55
CA LEU A 364 -12.78 -0.91 -4.03
C LEU A 364 -12.66 -0.04 -5.28
N GLN A 365 -13.59 -0.16 -6.25
CA GLN A 365 -13.62 0.68 -7.44
C GLN A 365 -13.78 2.17 -7.10
N ASN A 366 -14.67 2.51 -6.16
CA ASN A 366 -14.90 3.89 -5.73
C ASN A 366 -13.76 4.44 -4.85
N CYS A 367 -12.97 3.56 -4.24
CA CYS A 367 -11.77 3.95 -3.49
C CYS A 367 -10.66 4.46 -4.43
N ALA A 368 -10.49 3.89 -5.59
CA ALA A 368 -9.56 4.40 -6.60
C ALA A 368 -9.93 5.83 -7.05
N ASN A 369 -8.92 6.62 -7.47
CA ASN A 369 -9.17 7.98 -7.96
C ASN A 369 -9.96 8.01 -9.27
N ASN A 370 -9.74 7.02 -10.13
CA ASN A 370 -10.47 6.85 -11.38
C ASN A 370 -10.49 5.35 -11.78
N PRO A 371 -11.34 4.97 -12.74
CA PRO A 371 -11.49 3.58 -13.14
C PRO A 371 -10.23 2.89 -13.67
N SER A 372 -9.25 3.63 -14.19
CA SER A 372 -7.98 3.04 -14.66
C SER A 372 -7.04 2.65 -13.52
N GLN A 373 -7.31 3.12 -12.31
CA GLN A 373 -6.55 2.81 -11.09
C GLN A 373 -7.22 1.73 -10.23
N PHE A 374 -8.27 1.11 -10.75
CA PHE A 374 -8.92 -0.04 -10.16
C PHE A 374 -8.59 -1.30 -10.94
N TYR A 375 -8.00 -2.29 -10.28
CA TYR A 375 -7.62 -3.57 -10.84
C TYR A 375 -8.43 -4.71 -10.26
N THR A 376 -8.79 -5.67 -11.09
CA THR A 376 -9.36 -6.95 -10.66
C THR A 376 -8.41 -8.07 -11.03
N ALA A 377 -8.05 -8.89 -10.07
CA ALA A 377 -7.16 -10.02 -10.25
C ALA A 377 -7.87 -11.31 -9.83
N ALA A 378 -8.17 -12.19 -10.79
CA ALA A 378 -8.85 -13.46 -10.54
C ALA A 378 -7.88 -14.60 -10.17
N ASN A 379 -6.57 -14.35 -10.18
CA ASN A 379 -5.52 -15.31 -9.85
C ASN A 379 -4.17 -14.59 -9.59
N ALA A 380 -3.17 -15.36 -9.12
CA ALA A 380 -1.85 -14.85 -8.80
C ALA A 380 -1.15 -14.12 -9.96
N SER A 381 -1.27 -14.62 -11.19
CA SER A 381 -0.64 -13.95 -12.36
C SER A 381 -1.27 -12.59 -12.65
N GLN A 382 -2.58 -12.46 -12.51
CA GLN A 382 -3.25 -11.17 -12.70
C GLN A 382 -2.94 -10.21 -11.55
N LEU A 383 -2.71 -10.73 -10.33
CA LEU A 383 -2.25 -9.91 -9.21
C LEU A 383 -0.84 -9.35 -9.48
N SER A 384 0.10 -10.19 -9.96
CA SER A 384 1.44 -9.77 -10.34
C SER A 384 1.39 -8.69 -11.44
N ASN A 385 0.59 -8.90 -12.50
CA ASN A 385 0.42 -7.92 -13.56
C ASN A 385 -0.15 -6.58 -13.03
N ALA A 386 -1.11 -6.62 -12.10
CA ALA A 386 -1.66 -5.38 -11.53
C ALA A 386 -0.61 -4.57 -10.76
N PHE A 387 0.27 -5.24 -10.00
CA PHE A 387 1.37 -4.57 -9.31
C PHE A 387 2.45 -4.07 -10.29
N GLU A 388 2.73 -4.83 -11.35
CA GLU A 388 3.65 -4.43 -12.42
C GLU A 388 3.13 -3.18 -13.15
N ASP A 389 1.86 -3.17 -13.59
CA ASP A 389 1.22 -2.02 -14.23
C ASP A 389 1.27 -0.77 -13.35
N ILE A 390 0.99 -0.92 -12.03
CA ILE A 390 1.11 0.17 -11.06
C ILE A 390 2.56 0.66 -10.99
N GLY A 391 3.53 -0.24 -10.93
CA GLY A 391 4.96 0.11 -10.91
C GLY A 391 5.38 0.91 -12.13
N GLU A 392 4.97 0.48 -13.32
CA GLU A 392 5.24 1.19 -14.57
C GLU A 392 4.55 2.57 -14.60
N GLU A 393 3.29 2.66 -14.15
CA GLU A 393 2.56 3.94 -14.10
C GLU A 393 3.21 4.91 -13.11
N LEU A 394 3.63 4.43 -11.92
CA LEU A 394 4.36 5.25 -10.94
C LEU A 394 5.70 5.73 -11.48
N ALA A 395 6.41 4.89 -12.22
CA ALA A 395 7.62 5.29 -12.92
C ALA A 395 7.35 6.38 -13.96
N ALA A 396 6.25 6.28 -14.71
CA ALA A 396 5.85 7.27 -15.71
C ALA A 396 5.36 8.59 -15.07
N VAL A 397 4.58 8.54 -13.99
CA VAL A 397 4.09 9.72 -13.25
C VAL A 397 5.25 10.56 -12.70
N ARG A 398 6.37 9.94 -12.34
CA ARG A 398 7.58 10.64 -11.90
C ARG A 398 8.28 11.42 -13.04
N LEU A 399 7.96 11.10 -14.29
CA LEU A 399 8.52 11.74 -15.49
C LEU A 399 7.69 12.91 -16.01
N SER A 400 6.44 13.07 -15.56
CA SER A 400 5.44 13.94 -16.18
C SER A 400 5.27 15.31 -15.52
N ASN A 401 6.23 15.77 -14.71
CA ASN A 401 6.19 17.12 -14.10
C ASN A 401 7.28 18.04 -14.63
#